data_0591450b433a6c7c10f783ac4ef9b8c1
#
_entry.id   0591450b433a6c7c10f783ac4ef9b8c1
#
_cell.length_a   1.000
_cell.length_b   1.000
_cell.length_c   1.000
_cell.angle_alpha   90.00
_cell.angle_beta   90.00
_cell.angle_gamma   90.00
#
_symmetry.space_group_name_H-M   'P 1'
#
loop_
_entity.id
_entity.type
_entity.pdbx_description
1 polymer ?
#
loop_
_entity_poly.entity_id
_entity_poly.type
_entity_poly.pdbx_seq_one_letter_code
_entity_poly.pdbx_strand_id
1 'polypeptide(L)'
;AIVGFFNKVPYKKMIDEVSNIAASRPGAPLILLFVGALAGTWLISGVIPTMIYYGLKILNPTIFLPATVVICAVISIATGSSWTTSATVGIALIGIGGALGIPLGMVAGAVLSGAYFGDKMSPLSDTTNLAPAMAGTDLFTHIRYMALTTVPTIIITLIVFIIIGFTIDTTGKADTTSILNSISESFHISAWLFLVPIAVILLIIKKTQPLVALLIGTLLGGVFALIFQPDIVMKIANAETLTFQSAYQGIMNAITVDTSIETSNAELNDLFSSGGMKGMLGTIWLIICAMVFGGIMDAIGALARISSALLKMANSVFGLFASTVATCLALNVTASDQYLAIVVPGKMFSKAYEEKGLAPENLSRTLEDSGTVTSVLVPWNTCGAYQSGVLGVSVGEYFVYAIFNYLSPFMTLFFAALNIKIKQLKTAKN
;
A
#
# COMPACT_ATOMS: atom_id res chain seq x y z
N ALA A 1 11.79 -6.95 -25.42
CA ALA A 1 13.00 -7.54 -26.05
C ALA A 1 12.88 -7.55 -27.59
N ILE A 2 11.79 -8.08 -28.19
CA ILE A 2 11.61 -8.12 -29.67
C ILE A 2 11.70 -6.72 -30.29
N VAL A 3 10.99 -5.72 -29.76
CA VAL A 3 11.07 -4.32 -30.22
C VAL A 3 12.49 -3.77 -30.06
N GLY A 4 13.18 -4.12 -28.98
CA GLY A 4 14.58 -3.74 -28.76
C GLY A 4 15.52 -4.32 -29.80
N PHE A 5 15.30 -5.56 -30.21
CA PHE A 5 16.07 -6.19 -31.27
C PHE A 5 15.89 -5.45 -32.61
N PHE A 6 14.65 -5.13 -33.00
CA PHE A 6 14.38 -4.35 -34.21
C PHE A 6 14.97 -2.93 -34.16
N ASN A 7 15.02 -2.32 -32.97
CA ASN A 7 15.63 -1.01 -32.74
C ASN A 7 17.17 -1.08 -32.55
N LYS A 8 17.79 -2.25 -32.77
CA LYS A 8 19.24 -2.48 -32.63
C LYS A 8 19.79 -2.13 -31.22
N VAL A 9 18.97 -2.30 -30.19
CA VAL A 9 19.40 -2.13 -28.80
C VAL A 9 20.12 -3.40 -28.37
N PRO A 10 21.38 -3.31 -27.88
CA PRO A 10 22.15 -4.50 -27.45
C PRO A 10 21.41 -5.24 -26.32
N TYR A 11 21.38 -6.57 -26.42
CA TYR A 11 20.77 -7.43 -25.38
C TYR A 11 21.35 -7.15 -23.98
N LYS A 12 22.67 -6.95 -23.90
CA LYS A 12 23.37 -6.61 -22.67
C LYS A 12 22.76 -5.36 -22.00
N LYS A 13 22.50 -4.29 -22.77
CA LYS A 13 21.90 -3.07 -22.24
C LYS A 13 20.50 -3.33 -21.66
N MET A 14 19.70 -4.19 -22.31
CA MET A 14 18.37 -4.55 -21.79
C MET A 14 18.48 -5.30 -20.46
N ILE A 15 19.42 -6.22 -20.31
CA ILE A 15 19.66 -6.95 -19.05
C ILE A 15 20.23 -6.03 -17.97
N ASP A 16 21.15 -5.14 -18.30
CA ASP A 16 21.74 -4.19 -17.37
C ASP A 16 20.65 -3.30 -16.76
N GLU A 17 19.71 -2.77 -17.57
CA GLU A 17 18.60 -1.95 -17.05
C GLU A 17 17.58 -2.75 -16.21
N VAL A 18 17.30 -4.00 -16.59
CA VAL A 18 16.51 -4.90 -15.75
C VAL A 18 17.17 -5.09 -14.39
N SER A 19 18.49 -5.31 -14.38
CA SER A 19 19.28 -5.47 -13.16
C SER A 19 19.28 -4.19 -12.30
N ASN A 20 19.38 -3.02 -12.92
CA ASN A 20 19.33 -1.73 -12.26
C ASN A 20 17.97 -1.51 -11.55
N ILE A 21 16.87 -1.82 -12.23
CA ILE A 21 15.52 -1.70 -11.63
C ILE A 21 15.36 -2.70 -10.49
N ALA A 22 15.78 -3.95 -10.67
CA ALA A 22 15.72 -4.96 -9.60
C ALA A 22 16.58 -4.56 -8.40
N ALA A 23 17.78 -3.99 -8.64
CA ALA A 23 18.66 -3.51 -7.59
C ALA A 23 18.14 -2.25 -6.87
N SER A 24 17.24 -1.48 -7.47
CA SER A 24 16.63 -0.31 -6.82
C SER A 24 15.67 -0.67 -5.68
N ARG A 25 15.13 -1.90 -5.68
CA ARG A 25 14.16 -2.38 -4.67
C ARG A 25 14.43 -3.83 -4.21
N PRO A 26 15.62 -4.16 -3.70
CA PRO A 26 15.97 -5.52 -3.32
C PRO A 26 15.13 -6.05 -2.15
N GLY A 27 14.60 -5.15 -1.32
CA GLY A 27 13.79 -5.50 -0.15
C GLY A 27 12.34 -5.89 -0.44
N ALA A 28 11.76 -5.51 -1.58
CA ALA A 28 10.34 -5.70 -1.84
C ALA A 28 9.89 -7.18 -1.80
N PRO A 29 10.57 -8.13 -2.46
CA PRO A 29 10.24 -9.56 -2.34
C PRO A 29 10.40 -10.10 -0.91
N LEU A 30 11.43 -9.66 -0.18
CA LEU A 30 11.67 -10.08 1.20
C LEU A 30 10.59 -9.55 2.14
N ILE A 31 10.19 -8.29 1.98
CA ILE A 31 9.09 -7.70 2.76
C ILE A 31 7.81 -8.53 2.56
N LEU A 32 7.47 -8.90 1.32
CA LEU A 32 6.30 -9.74 1.03
C LEU A 32 6.37 -11.09 1.72
N LEU A 33 7.51 -11.79 1.68
CA LEU A 33 7.69 -13.05 2.40
C LEU A 33 7.44 -12.87 3.90
N PHE A 34 8.00 -11.82 4.52
CA PHE A 34 7.78 -11.56 5.95
C PHE A 34 6.36 -11.09 6.27
N VAL A 35 5.66 -10.44 5.34
CA VAL A 35 4.23 -10.14 5.50
C VAL A 35 3.40 -11.42 5.53
N GLY A 36 3.66 -12.37 4.64
CA GLY A 36 3.03 -13.68 4.67
C GLY A 36 3.32 -14.44 5.97
N ALA A 37 4.57 -14.46 6.42
CA ALA A 37 5.00 -15.05 7.68
C ALA A 37 4.31 -14.39 8.90
N LEU A 38 4.22 -13.05 8.90
CA LEU A 38 3.54 -12.27 9.94
C LEU A 38 2.06 -12.64 10.00
N ALA A 39 1.37 -12.65 8.85
CA ALA A 39 -0.05 -12.99 8.78
C ALA A 39 -0.30 -14.40 9.33
N GLY A 40 0.54 -15.39 8.96
CA GLY A 40 0.44 -16.75 9.49
C GLY A 40 0.62 -16.82 11.00
N THR A 41 1.67 -16.22 11.55
CA THR A 41 1.93 -16.26 13.00
C THR A 41 0.92 -15.43 13.80
N TRP A 42 0.45 -14.29 13.27
CA TRP A 42 -0.60 -13.50 13.92
C TRP A 42 -1.96 -14.17 13.90
N LEU A 43 -2.21 -15.00 12.88
CA LEU A 43 -3.41 -15.83 12.85
C LEU A 43 -3.37 -16.88 13.97
N ILE A 44 -2.32 -17.73 13.98
CA ILE A 44 -2.24 -18.86 14.95
C ILE A 44 -2.04 -18.41 16.39
N SER A 45 -1.46 -17.21 16.62
CA SER A 45 -1.34 -16.63 17.97
C SER A 45 -2.64 -16.05 18.54
N GLY A 46 -3.67 -15.91 17.68
CA GLY A 46 -4.91 -15.24 18.07
C GLY A 46 -4.85 -13.71 18.02
N VAL A 47 -3.76 -13.12 17.51
CA VAL A 47 -3.63 -11.65 17.34
C VAL A 47 -4.70 -11.13 16.39
N ILE A 48 -4.77 -11.67 15.16
CA ILE A 48 -5.81 -11.29 14.18
C ILE A 48 -7.21 -11.55 14.72
N PRO A 49 -7.56 -12.74 15.22
CA PRO A 49 -8.86 -12.98 15.84
C PRO A 49 -9.21 -12.02 16.97
N THR A 50 -8.26 -11.68 17.83
CA THR A 50 -8.45 -10.69 18.91
C THR A 50 -8.72 -9.30 18.36
N MET A 51 -7.99 -8.87 17.34
CA MET A 51 -8.23 -7.57 16.70
C MET A 51 -9.63 -7.51 16.07
N ILE A 52 -10.06 -8.59 15.40
CA ILE A 52 -11.41 -8.70 14.84
C ILE A 52 -12.45 -8.67 15.97
N TYR A 53 -12.28 -9.46 17.02
CA TYR A 53 -13.21 -9.56 18.15
C TYR A 53 -13.45 -8.19 18.83
N TYR A 54 -12.39 -7.48 19.19
CA TYR A 54 -12.53 -6.16 19.80
C TYR A 54 -12.95 -5.10 18.79
N GLY A 55 -12.52 -5.22 17.54
CA GLY A 55 -12.97 -4.36 16.45
C GLY A 55 -14.49 -4.40 16.24
N LEU A 56 -15.07 -5.60 16.23
CA LEU A 56 -16.53 -5.80 16.14
C LEU A 56 -17.28 -5.24 17.34
N LYS A 57 -16.67 -5.21 18.53
CA LYS A 57 -17.29 -4.63 19.74
C LYS A 57 -17.26 -3.11 19.76
N ILE A 58 -16.27 -2.48 19.12
CA ILE A 58 -16.02 -1.03 19.19
C ILE A 58 -16.53 -0.31 17.95
N LEU A 59 -16.36 -0.90 16.76
CA LEU A 59 -16.63 -0.26 15.48
C LEU A 59 -18.06 -0.58 15.01
N ASN A 60 -18.84 0.46 14.84
CA ASN A 60 -20.14 0.34 14.18
C ASN A 60 -19.95 0.29 12.66
N PRO A 61 -20.67 -0.57 11.90
CA PRO A 61 -20.58 -0.65 10.45
C PRO A 61 -20.67 0.69 9.73
N THR A 62 -21.55 1.59 10.18
CA THR A 62 -21.80 2.90 9.57
C THR A 62 -20.56 3.80 9.58
N ILE A 63 -19.78 3.76 10.66
CA ILE A 63 -18.58 4.59 10.82
C ILE A 63 -17.28 3.85 10.49
N PHE A 64 -17.37 2.56 10.19
CA PHE A 64 -16.20 1.69 9.99
C PHE A 64 -15.29 2.18 8.87
N LEU A 65 -15.85 2.48 7.68
CA LEU A 65 -15.03 2.91 6.54
C LEU A 65 -14.31 4.25 6.77
N PRO A 66 -14.98 5.33 7.22
CA PRO A 66 -14.25 6.57 7.54
C PRO A 66 -13.26 6.39 8.69
N ALA A 67 -13.57 5.58 9.71
CA ALA A 67 -12.62 5.25 10.78
C ALA A 67 -11.39 4.51 10.23
N THR A 68 -11.58 3.57 9.30
CA THR A 68 -10.50 2.87 8.59
C THR A 68 -9.56 3.85 7.88
N VAL A 69 -10.11 4.82 7.13
CA VAL A 69 -9.31 5.87 6.47
C VAL A 69 -8.47 6.63 7.50
N VAL A 70 -9.08 7.08 8.60
CA VAL A 70 -8.39 7.87 9.63
C VAL A 70 -7.30 7.06 10.34
N ILE A 71 -7.59 5.81 10.72
CA ILE A 71 -6.62 4.93 11.38
C ILE A 71 -5.41 4.69 10.47
N CYS A 72 -5.64 4.33 9.20
CA CYS A 72 -4.58 4.11 8.24
C CYS A 72 -3.79 5.41 7.95
N ALA A 73 -4.46 6.54 7.88
CA ALA A 73 -3.81 7.85 7.69
C ALA A 73 -2.84 8.18 8.83
N VAL A 74 -3.30 8.05 10.08
CA VAL A 74 -2.48 8.34 11.27
C VAL A 74 -1.26 7.41 11.35
N ILE A 75 -1.47 6.11 11.15
CA ILE A 75 -0.37 5.13 11.19
C ILE A 75 0.61 5.35 10.05
N SER A 76 0.11 5.63 8.85
CA SER A 76 0.96 5.87 7.69
C SER A 76 1.76 7.17 7.79
N ILE A 77 1.20 8.24 8.38
CA ILE A 77 1.98 9.46 8.70
C ILE A 77 3.13 9.13 9.67
N ALA A 78 2.84 8.33 10.69
CA ALA A 78 3.83 7.96 11.71
C ALA A 78 4.91 7.03 11.18
N THR A 79 4.57 6.11 10.28
CA THR A 79 5.49 5.11 9.71
C THR A 79 6.21 5.58 8.45
N GLY A 80 5.61 6.49 7.70
CA GLY A 80 6.11 6.96 6.40
C GLY A 80 5.97 5.92 5.29
N SER A 81 5.01 4.97 5.41
CA SER A 81 4.88 3.90 4.43
C SER A 81 3.45 3.38 4.32
N SER A 82 2.86 3.53 3.14
CA SER A 82 1.59 2.90 2.79
C SER A 82 1.68 1.37 2.79
N TRP A 83 2.80 0.82 2.37
CA TRP A 83 3.05 -0.62 2.35
C TRP A 83 3.03 -1.23 3.75
N THR A 84 3.77 -0.64 4.68
CA THR A 84 3.82 -1.09 6.07
C THR A 84 2.48 -0.96 6.76
N THR A 85 1.74 0.13 6.50
CA THR A 85 0.42 0.36 7.06
C THR A 85 -0.56 -0.72 6.61
N SER A 86 -0.59 -1.05 5.31
CA SER A 86 -1.43 -2.13 4.78
C SER A 86 -1.05 -3.49 5.36
N ALA A 87 0.24 -3.79 5.46
CA ALA A 87 0.76 -5.06 5.96
C ALA A 87 0.54 -5.30 7.46
N THR A 88 0.24 -4.26 8.22
CA THR A 88 0.01 -4.35 9.67
C THR A 88 -1.46 -4.14 10.01
N VAL A 89 -1.90 -2.90 10.00
CA VAL A 89 -3.28 -2.55 10.39
C VAL A 89 -4.27 -2.85 9.27
N GLY A 90 -3.84 -2.73 8.00
CA GLY A 90 -4.72 -2.98 6.86
C GLY A 90 -5.30 -4.40 6.85
N ILE A 91 -4.47 -5.40 7.11
CA ILE A 91 -4.91 -6.82 7.18
C ILE A 91 -6.00 -7.00 8.26
N ALA A 92 -5.81 -6.43 9.43
CA ALA A 92 -6.79 -6.51 10.50
C ALA A 92 -8.11 -5.81 10.15
N LEU A 93 -8.03 -4.64 9.51
CA LEU A 93 -9.22 -3.90 9.07
C LEU A 93 -9.98 -4.64 7.97
N ILE A 94 -9.29 -5.32 7.06
CA ILE A 94 -9.92 -6.23 6.07
C ILE A 94 -10.71 -7.33 6.81
N GLY A 95 -10.11 -7.97 7.81
CA GLY A 95 -10.78 -9.00 8.61
C GLY A 95 -12.01 -8.48 9.36
N ILE A 96 -11.90 -7.30 10.01
CA ILE A 96 -13.02 -6.65 10.72
C ILE A 96 -14.13 -6.30 9.72
N GLY A 97 -13.81 -5.68 8.60
CA GLY A 97 -14.79 -5.30 7.59
C GLY A 97 -15.51 -6.49 6.97
N GLY A 98 -14.78 -7.58 6.69
CA GLY A 98 -15.35 -8.85 6.23
C GLY A 98 -16.32 -9.43 7.25
N ALA A 99 -15.94 -9.47 8.52
CA ALA A 99 -16.80 -9.94 9.61
C ALA A 99 -18.05 -9.04 9.82
N LEU A 100 -17.97 -7.75 9.50
CA LEU A 100 -19.12 -6.83 9.46
C LEU A 100 -20.00 -7.00 8.21
N GLY A 101 -19.65 -7.90 7.28
CA GLY A 101 -20.36 -8.08 6.01
C GLY A 101 -20.16 -6.96 5.01
N ILE A 102 -19.14 -6.12 5.19
CA ILE A 102 -18.79 -5.03 4.27
C ILE A 102 -17.99 -5.62 3.08
N PRO A 103 -18.33 -5.30 1.82
CA PRO A 103 -17.55 -5.75 0.68
C PRO A 103 -16.06 -5.42 0.82
N LEU A 104 -15.19 -6.43 0.69
CA LEU A 104 -13.75 -6.27 0.93
C LEU A 104 -13.10 -5.21 0.05
N GLY A 105 -13.59 -5.01 -1.19
CA GLY A 105 -13.14 -3.94 -2.06
C GLY A 105 -13.34 -2.53 -1.48
N MET A 106 -14.47 -2.30 -0.76
CA MET A 106 -14.72 -1.03 -0.07
C MET A 106 -13.74 -0.84 1.09
N VAL A 107 -13.51 -1.90 1.87
CA VAL A 107 -12.57 -1.87 3.00
C VAL A 107 -11.15 -1.61 2.51
N ALA A 108 -10.71 -2.34 1.48
CA ALA A 108 -9.39 -2.15 0.87
C ALA A 108 -9.23 -0.74 0.31
N GLY A 109 -10.25 -0.20 -0.37
CA GLY A 109 -10.26 1.19 -0.86
C GLY A 109 -10.11 2.22 0.26
N ALA A 110 -10.76 2.02 1.41
CA ALA A 110 -10.63 2.86 2.59
C ALA A 110 -9.22 2.76 3.21
N VAL A 111 -8.70 1.53 3.37
CA VAL A 111 -7.32 1.29 3.83
C VAL A 111 -6.32 2.02 2.95
N LEU A 112 -6.40 1.83 1.63
CA LEU A 112 -5.48 2.42 0.66
C LEU A 112 -5.58 3.95 0.62
N SER A 113 -6.81 4.48 0.66
CA SER A 113 -7.03 5.94 0.72
C SER A 113 -6.34 6.58 1.93
N GLY A 114 -6.48 5.98 3.11
CA GLY A 114 -5.81 6.46 4.32
C GLY A 114 -4.29 6.23 4.29
N ALA A 115 -3.85 5.05 3.88
CA ALA A 115 -2.44 4.69 3.83
C ALA A 115 -1.64 5.58 2.87
N TYR A 116 -2.14 5.84 1.67
CA TYR A 116 -1.48 6.70 0.69
C TYR A 116 -1.55 8.19 1.06
N PHE A 117 -2.62 8.63 1.73
CA PHE A 117 -2.65 9.96 2.31
C PHE A 117 -1.54 10.16 3.34
N GLY A 118 -1.41 9.22 4.27
CA GLY A 118 -0.42 9.32 5.34
C GLY A 118 1.01 9.22 4.83
N ASP A 119 1.28 8.29 3.93
CA ASP A 119 2.57 8.12 3.24
C ASP A 119 3.00 9.45 2.59
N LYS A 120 2.15 10.03 1.77
CA LYS A 120 2.36 11.28 1.07
C LYS A 120 2.60 12.48 1.99
N MET A 121 1.99 12.53 3.18
CA MET A 121 2.15 13.62 4.14
C MET A 121 3.29 13.41 5.13
N SER A 122 3.94 12.25 5.11
CA SER A 122 5.01 11.92 6.04
C SER A 122 6.39 12.36 5.52
N PRO A 123 7.18 13.07 6.33
CA PRO A 123 8.58 13.36 5.97
C PRO A 123 9.47 12.12 5.98
N LEU A 124 8.97 10.98 6.46
CA LEU A 124 9.68 9.70 6.49
C LEU A 124 9.47 8.88 5.22
N SER A 125 8.52 9.27 4.36
CA SER A 125 8.20 8.56 3.12
C SER A 125 9.30 8.71 2.07
N ASP A 126 9.62 7.60 1.41
CA ASP A 126 10.60 7.57 0.33
C ASP A 126 10.16 8.43 -0.85
N THR A 127 8.90 8.34 -1.27
CA THR A 127 8.37 9.09 -2.41
C THR A 127 8.25 10.57 -2.12
N THR A 128 7.82 10.92 -0.89
CA THR A 128 7.73 12.31 -0.43
C THR A 128 9.11 12.99 -0.35
N ASN A 129 10.18 12.21 -0.19
CA ASN A 129 11.56 12.70 -0.31
C ASN A 129 12.05 12.72 -1.76
N LEU A 130 11.63 11.76 -2.59
CA LEU A 130 12.08 11.62 -3.98
C LEU A 130 11.53 12.73 -4.89
N ALA A 131 10.24 13.03 -4.81
CA ALA A 131 9.58 13.99 -5.70
C ALA A 131 10.18 15.40 -5.60
N PRO A 132 10.42 16.00 -4.42
CA PRO A 132 11.09 17.29 -4.31
C PRO A 132 12.55 17.23 -4.78
N ALA A 133 13.28 16.14 -4.54
CA ALA A 133 14.64 15.97 -5.05
C ALA A 133 14.70 16.00 -6.58
N MET A 134 13.72 15.37 -7.26
CA MET A 134 13.62 15.38 -8.73
C MET A 134 13.18 16.74 -9.28
N ALA A 135 12.37 17.49 -8.55
CA ALA A 135 11.90 18.80 -8.98
C ALA A 135 12.84 19.97 -8.60
N GLY A 136 13.76 19.76 -7.66
CA GLY A 136 14.70 20.79 -7.19
C GLY A 136 14.14 21.70 -6.09
N THR A 137 13.36 21.14 -5.15
CA THR A 137 12.85 21.87 -3.97
C THR A 137 13.17 21.12 -2.66
N ASP A 138 13.01 21.77 -1.51
CA ASP A 138 13.22 21.13 -0.22
C ASP A 138 11.97 20.37 0.26
N LEU A 139 12.18 19.35 1.10
CA LEU A 139 11.15 18.44 1.60
C LEU A 139 10.00 19.18 2.32
N PHE A 140 10.31 20.06 3.26
CA PHE A 140 9.26 20.69 4.08
C PHE A 140 8.46 21.73 3.29
N THR A 141 9.09 22.42 2.34
CA THR A 141 8.40 23.31 1.40
C THR A 141 7.47 22.48 0.50
N HIS A 142 7.94 21.33 0.01
CA HIS A 142 7.13 20.39 -0.74
C HIS A 142 5.90 19.93 0.05
N ILE A 143 6.06 19.39 1.26
CA ILE A 143 4.96 18.88 2.08
C ILE A 143 3.92 19.98 2.34
N ARG A 144 4.36 21.19 2.73
CA ARG A 144 3.44 22.31 2.97
C ARG A 144 2.66 22.70 1.72
N TYR A 145 3.32 22.67 0.57
CA TYR A 145 2.68 23.03 -0.70
C TYR A 145 1.74 21.93 -1.20
N MET A 146 2.13 20.68 -1.04
CA MET A 146 1.34 19.52 -1.38
C MET A 146 0.07 19.41 -0.53
N ALA A 147 0.10 19.83 0.74
CA ALA A 147 -1.06 19.87 1.62
C ALA A 147 -2.25 20.64 1.01
N LEU A 148 -2.00 21.61 0.14
CA LEU A 148 -3.05 22.41 -0.53
C LEU A 148 -3.99 21.55 -1.38
N THR A 149 -3.49 20.51 -2.05
CA THR A 149 -4.29 19.56 -2.83
C THR A 149 -4.69 18.34 -2.01
N THR A 150 -3.80 17.87 -1.16
CA THR A 150 -3.96 16.64 -0.39
C THR A 150 -5.04 16.73 0.68
N VAL A 151 -5.10 17.87 1.42
CA VAL A 151 -6.11 18.05 2.48
C VAL A 151 -7.54 18.11 1.91
N PRO A 152 -7.85 18.90 0.88
CA PRO A 152 -9.17 18.83 0.27
C PRO A 152 -9.53 17.45 -0.27
N THR A 153 -8.57 16.74 -0.86
CA THR A 153 -8.79 15.38 -1.41
C THR A 153 -9.19 14.40 -0.31
N ILE A 154 -8.50 14.39 0.84
CA ILE A 154 -8.84 13.46 1.93
C ILE A 154 -10.17 13.85 2.59
N ILE A 155 -10.50 15.13 2.69
CA ILE A 155 -11.80 15.58 3.22
C ILE A 155 -12.93 15.07 2.33
N ILE A 156 -12.82 15.22 1.00
CA ILE A 156 -13.80 14.69 0.06
C ILE A 156 -13.89 13.16 0.18
N THR A 157 -12.75 12.47 0.27
CA THR A 157 -12.67 11.02 0.48
C THR A 157 -13.42 10.59 1.74
N LEU A 158 -13.20 11.26 2.86
CA LEU A 158 -13.90 10.98 4.11
C LEU A 158 -15.41 11.22 4.00
N ILE A 159 -15.82 12.32 3.36
CA ILE A 159 -17.25 12.60 3.13
C ILE A 159 -17.90 11.48 2.31
N VAL A 160 -17.23 11.03 1.25
CA VAL A 160 -17.76 9.93 0.42
C VAL A 160 -17.86 8.64 1.23
N PHE A 161 -16.84 8.28 2.02
CA PHE A 161 -16.92 7.09 2.87
C PHE A 161 -17.96 7.20 3.99
N ILE A 162 -18.21 8.40 4.53
CA ILE A 162 -19.33 8.64 5.46
C ILE A 162 -20.65 8.37 4.75
N ILE A 163 -20.85 8.92 3.53
CA ILE A 163 -22.08 8.67 2.75
C ILE A 163 -22.24 7.18 2.44
N ILE A 164 -21.20 6.50 1.99
CA ILE A 164 -21.21 5.06 1.73
C ILE A 164 -21.58 4.31 3.02
N GLY A 165 -21.00 4.67 4.17
CA GLY A 165 -21.29 4.05 5.46
C GLY A 165 -22.76 4.12 5.86
N PHE A 166 -23.45 5.21 5.51
CA PHE A 166 -24.90 5.32 5.73
C PHE A 166 -25.75 4.54 4.72
N THR A 167 -25.21 4.18 3.56
CA THR A 167 -25.92 3.44 2.51
C THR A 167 -25.69 1.94 2.59
N ILE A 168 -24.68 1.48 3.33
CA ILE A 168 -24.43 0.05 3.52
C ILE A 168 -25.54 -0.53 4.40
N ASP A 169 -26.34 -1.40 3.79
CA ASP A 169 -27.32 -2.18 4.55
C ASP A 169 -26.60 -3.40 5.15
N THR A 170 -26.30 -3.29 6.43
CA THR A 170 -25.74 -4.39 7.24
C THR A 170 -26.80 -5.10 8.06
N THR A 171 -28.07 -4.71 7.94
CA THR A 171 -29.19 -5.35 8.65
C THR A 171 -29.40 -6.74 8.06
N GLY A 172 -29.11 -7.76 8.87
CA GLY A 172 -29.34 -9.18 8.54
C GLY A 172 -28.15 -9.94 7.95
N LYS A 173 -26.96 -9.32 7.73
CA LYS A 173 -25.81 -10.03 7.14
C LYS A 173 -24.81 -10.59 8.15
N ALA A 174 -24.76 -10.07 9.38
CA ALA A 174 -23.88 -10.63 10.39
C ALA A 174 -24.59 -10.60 11.75
N ASP A 175 -24.98 -11.74 12.27
CA ASP A 175 -25.23 -11.87 13.69
C ASP A 175 -23.89 -11.71 14.43
N THR A 176 -23.57 -10.45 14.76
CA THR A 176 -22.31 -10.10 15.43
C THR A 176 -22.11 -10.93 16.70
N THR A 177 -23.18 -11.33 17.36
CA THR A 177 -23.13 -12.17 18.56
C THR A 177 -22.69 -13.59 18.21
N SER A 178 -23.21 -14.16 17.14
CA SER A 178 -22.80 -15.49 16.64
C SER A 178 -21.33 -15.47 16.20
N ILE A 179 -20.89 -14.42 15.49
CA ILE A 179 -19.49 -14.25 15.09
C ILE A 179 -18.57 -14.15 16.30
N LEU A 180 -18.91 -13.30 17.29
CA LEU A 180 -18.13 -13.14 18.52
C LEU A 180 -18.02 -14.44 19.30
N ASN A 181 -19.11 -15.21 19.37
CA ASN A 181 -19.13 -16.53 20.03
C ASN A 181 -18.21 -17.51 19.28
N SER A 182 -18.34 -17.63 17.97
CA SER A 182 -17.48 -18.51 17.16
C SER A 182 -16.00 -18.18 17.30
N ILE A 183 -15.64 -16.89 17.36
CA ILE A 183 -14.25 -16.46 17.58
C ILE A 183 -13.78 -16.87 18.99
N SER A 184 -14.60 -16.63 20.03
CA SER A 184 -14.21 -16.93 21.41
C SER A 184 -14.21 -18.44 21.74
N GLU A 185 -14.93 -19.25 20.97
CA GLU A 185 -14.88 -20.72 21.06
C GLU A 185 -13.63 -21.30 20.40
N SER A 186 -13.17 -20.67 19.30
CA SER A 186 -12.04 -21.17 18.50
C SER A 186 -10.70 -20.61 18.96
N PHE A 187 -10.67 -19.45 19.63
CA PHE A 187 -9.44 -18.77 20.04
C PHE A 187 -9.51 -18.28 21.47
N HIS A 188 -8.39 -18.36 22.18
CA HIS A 188 -8.23 -17.70 23.48
C HIS A 188 -8.03 -16.19 23.26
N ILE A 189 -9.10 -15.40 23.44
CA ILE A 189 -9.09 -13.95 23.22
C ILE A 189 -8.56 -13.24 24.46
N SER A 190 -7.49 -12.46 24.30
CA SER A 190 -6.86 -11.71 25.38
C SER A 190 -6.36 -10.35 24.91
N ALA A 191 -6.57 -9.30 25.74
CA ALA A 191 -6.05 -7.97 25.46
C ALA A 191 -4.51 -7.93 25.40
N TRP A 192 -3.80 -8.87 26.03
CA TRP A 192 -2.35 -8.98 25.95
C TRP A 192 -1.82 -9.25 24.56
N LEU A 193 -2.64 -9.83 23.67
CA LEU A 193 -2.30 -10.07 22.28
C LEU A 193 -2.06 -8.78 21.48
N PHE A 194 -2.63 -7.64 21.91
CA PHE A 194 -2.34 -6.33 21.32
C PHE A 194 -0.90 -5.87 21.52
N LEU A 195 -0.15 -6.44 22.47
CA LEU A 195 1.27 -6.10 22.63
C LEU A 195 2.08 -6.40 21.38
N VAL A 196 1.71 -7.41 20.60
CA VAL A 196 2.43 -7.80 19.37
C VAL A 196 2.32 -6.72 18.30
N PRO A 197 1.12 -6.31 17.82
CA PRO A 197 1.01 -5.22 16.85
C PRO A 197 1.51 -3.87 17.40
N ILE A 198 1.31 -3.58 18.68
CA ILE A 198 1.85 -2.36 19.30
C ILE A 198 3.38 -2.35 19.25
N ALA A 199 4.04 -3.47 19.56
CA ALA A 199 5.50 -3.57 19.47
C ALA A 199 6.00 -3.34 18.03
N VAL A 200 5.34 -3.92 17.02
CA VAL A 200 5.69 -3.69 15.61
C VAL A 200 5.53 -2.22 15.23
N ILE A 201 4.40 -1.60 15.57
CA ILE A 201 4.15 -0.18 15.29
C ILE A 201 5.19 0.70 15.98
N LEU A 202 5.54 0.43 17.25
CA LEU A 202 6.56 1.18 17.98
C LEU A 202 7.95 1.05 17.35
N LEU A 203 8.32 -0.15 16.86
CA LEU A 203 9.58 -0.35 16.15
C LEU A 203 9.64 0.48 14.87
N ILE A 204 8.55 0.52 14.11
CA ILE A 204 8.48 1.29 12.87
C ILE A 204 8.53 2.80 13.17
N ILE A 205 7.79 3.29 14.16
CA ILE A 205 7.85 4.70 14.60
C ILE A 205 9.27 5.08 15.05
N LYS A 206 10.01 4.15 15.66
CA LYS A 206 11.43 4.33 16.01
C LYS A 206 12.39 4.23 14.81
N LYS A 207 11.87 4.20 13.58
CA LYS A 207 12.64 4.11 12.32
C LYS A 207 13.47 2.82 12.18
N THR A 208 13.04 1.73 12.81
CA THR A 208 13.61 0.41 12.55
C THR A 208 13.28 0.02 11.10
N GLN A 209 14.21 -0.64 10.42
CA GLN A 209 13.98 -1.11 9.05
C GLN A 209 12.71 -1.97 8.99
N PRO A 210 11.80 -1.77 8.01
CA PRO A 210 10.53 -2.51 7.91
C PRO A 210 10.69 -4.02 7.98
N LEU A 211 11.70 -4.56 7.29
CA LEU A 211 12.01 -5.99 7.29
C LEU A 211 12.30 -6.52 8.71
N VAL A 212 13.07 -5.77 9.50
CA VAL A 212 13.40 -6.14 10.88
C VAL A 212 12.17 -6.06 11.79
N ALA A 213 11.34 -5.05 11.62
CA ALA A 213 10.10 -4.91 12.38
C ALA A 213 9.11 -6.05 12.10
N LEU A 214 8.95 -6.45 10.82
CA LEU A 214 8.13 -7.59 10.42
C LEU A 214 8.69 -8.91 10.94
N LEU A 215 10.01 -9.13 10.89
CA LEU A 215 10.66 -10.30 11.46
C LEU A 215 10.39 -10.41 12.97
N ILE A 216 10.60 -9.32 13.71
CA ILE A 216 10.32 -9.29 15.15
C ILE A 216 8.84 -9.56 15.41
N GLY A 217 7.93 -8.96 14.63
CA GLY A 217 6.50 -9.21 14.73
C GLY A 217 6.12 -10.68 14.48
N THR A 218 6.76 -11.32 13.51
CA THR A 218 6.59 -12.75 13.21
C THR A 218 7.06 -13.61 14.37
N LEU A 219 8.25 -13.34 14.91
CA LEU A 219 8.81 -14.09 16.05
C LEU A 219 7.97 -13.90 17.31
N LEU A 220 7.55 -12.67 17.61
CA LEU A 220 6.64 -12.39 18.73
C LEU A 220 5.29 -13.12 18.54
N GLY A 221 4.73 -13.12 17.34
CA GLY A 221 3.54 -13.89 17.01
C GLY A 221 3.73 -15.38 17.32
N GLY A 222 4.86 -15.98 16.92
CA GLY A 222 5.19 -17.36 17.25
C GLY A 222 5.29 -17.63 18.76
N VAL A 223 5.94 -16.75 19.52
CA VAL A 223 6.03 -16.87 20.98
C VAL A 223 4.65 -16.76 21.64
N PHE A 224 3.84 -15.78 21.22
CA PHE A 224 2.49 -15.59 21.74
C PHE A 224 1.56 -16.75 21.35
N ALA A 225 1.76 -17.39 20.21
CA ALA A 225 1.05 -18.60 19.82
C ALA A 225 1.27 -19.74 20.84
N LEU A 226 2.50 -19.97 21.28
CA LEU A 226 2.83 -20.97 22.28
C LEU A 226 2.22 -20.67 23.65
N ILE A 227 2.11 -19.39 24.03
CA ILE A 227 1.59 -18.97 25.33
C ILE A 227 0.05 -18.99 25.35
N PHE A 228 -0.60 -18.46 24.30
CA PHE A 228 -2.03 -18.21 24.30
C PHE A 228 -2.85 -19.26 23.51
N GLN A 229 -2.23 -19.96 22.53
CA GLN A 229 -2.91 -20.87 21.61
C GLN A 229 -2.13 -22.20 21.42
N PRO A 230 -1.69 -22.87 22.50
CA PRO A 230 -0.91 -24.12 22.38
C PRO A 230 -1.64 -25.21 21.58
N ASP A 231 -2.98 -25.30 21.74
CA ASP A 231 -3.79 -26.29 21.05
C ASP A 231 -3.83 -26.07 19.54
N ILE A 232 -3.89 -24.79 19.10
CA ILE A 232 -3.82 -24.44 17.66
C ILE A 232 -2.46 -24.80 17.11
N VAL A 233 -1.36 -24.51 17.83
CA VAL A 233 -0.01 -24.87 17.41
C VAL A 233 0.15 -26.38 17.26
N MET A 234 -0.37 -27.18 18.21
CA MET A 234 -0.38 -28.64 18.12
C MET A 234 -1.20 -29.15 16.94
N LYS A 235 -2.39 -28.58 16.72
CA LYS A 235 -3.24 -28.94 15.57
C LYS A 235 -2.53 -28.71 14.23
N ILE A 236 -1.84 -27.56 14.07
CA ILE A 236 -1.09 -27.23 12.84
C ILE A 236 0.14 -28.12 12.68
N ALA A 237 0.75 -28.56 13.79
CA ALA A 237 1.86 -29.52 13.79
C ALA A 237 1.42 -30.97 13.55
N ASN A 238 0.12 -31.25 13.54
CA ASN A 238 -0.45 -32.60 13.57
C ASN A 238 0.11 -33.45 14.74
N ALA A 239 0.19 -32.85 15.94
CA ALA A 239 0.76 -33.47 17.14
C ALA A 239 -0.27 -33.52 18.28
N GLU A 240 -0.22 -34.57 19.11
CA GLU A 240 -1.10 -34.75 20.27
C GLU A 240 -0.54 -34.07 21.53
N THR A 241 0.76 -33.76 21.57
CA THR A 241 1.42 -33.13 22.71
C THR A 241 2.31 -31.97 22.30
N LEU A 242 2.37 -30.95 23.17
CA LEU A 242 3.27 -29.81 22.95
C LEU A 242 4.68 -30.18 23.38
N THR A 243 5.52 -30.48 22.41
CA THR A 243 6.96 -30.71 22.55
C THR A 243 7.74 -29.61 21.85
N PHE A 244 9.03 -29.51 22.05
CA PHE A 244 9.85 -28.55 21.30
C PHE A 244 9.73 -28.79 19.78
N GLN A 245 9.68 -30.06 19.33
CA GLN A 245 9.54 -30.42 17.93
C GLN A 245 8.18 -29.98 17.36
N SER A 246 7.07 -30.25 18.04
CA SER A 246 5.72 -29.88 17.59
C SER A 246 5.53 -28.37 17.64
N ALA A 247 6.06 -27.67 18.65
CA ALA A 247 6.08 -26.22 18.74
C ALA A 247 6.81 -25.60 17.54
N TYR A 248 8.02 -26.06 17.25
CA TYR A 248 8.80 -25.60 16.11
C TYR A 248 8.07 -25.88 14.78
N GLN A 249 7.56 -27.10 14.59
CA GLN A 249 6.85 -27.48 13.38
C GLN A 249 5.56 -26.65 13.16
N GLY A 250 4.75 -26.43 14.18
CA GLY A 250 3.52 -25.65 14.10
C GLY A 250 3.80 -24.20 13.73
N ILE A 251 4.80 -23.57 14.38
CA ILE A 251 5.20 -22.19 14.05
C ILE A 251 5.80 -22.10 12.64
N MET A 252 6.67 -23.04 12.26
CA MET A 252 7.28 -23.03 10.93
C MET A 252 6.27 -23.27 9.82
N ASN A 253 5.28 -24.14 10.05
CA ASN A 253 4.16 -24.31 9.11
C ASN A 253 3.38 -23.01 8.94
N ALA A 254 3.03 -22.32 10.01
CA ALA A 254 2.33 -21.04 9.94
C ALA A 254 3.15 -19.95 9.22
N ILE A 255 4.47 -19.95 9.38
CA ILE A 255 5.38 -19.02 8.70
C ILE A 255 5.45 -19.34 7.20
N THR A 256 5.53 -20.61 6.82
CA THR A 256 6.01 -21.00 5.48
C THR A 256 4.92 -21.44 4.51
N VAL A 257 3.87 -22.09 5.00
CA VAL A 257 2.84 -22.71 4.16
C VAL A 257 1.42 -22.29 4.54
N ASP A 258 0.46 -22.76 3.76
CA ASP A 258 -0.96 -22.46 3.99
C ASP A 258 -1.40 -23.07 5.34
N THR A 259 -2.07 -22.24 6.13
CA THR A 259 -2.70 -22.63 7.40
C THR A 259 -4.12 -22.11 7.44
N SER A 260 -5.05 -22.93 7.94
CA SER A 260 -6.44 -22.53 8.15
C SER A 260 -6.94 -23.06 9.48
N ILE A 261 -7.80 -22.28 10.14
CA ILE A 261 -8.42 -22.63 11.41
C ILE A 261 -9.92 -22.65 11.18
N GLU A 262 -10.48 -23.85 11.27
CA GLU A 262 -11.90 -24.05 11.14
C GLU A 262 -12.62 -23.57 12.40
N THR A 263 -13.69 -22.81 12.21
CA THR A 263 -14.59 -22.31 13.25
C THR A 263 -15.98 -22.91 13.09
N SER A 264 -16.83 -22.73 14.09
CA SER A 264 -18.24 -23.13 14.03
C SER A 264 -19.06 -22.38 12.96
N ASN A 265 -18.52 -21.27 12.43
CA ASN A 265 -19.11 -20.47 11.36
C ASN A 265 -18.29 -20.57 10.07
N ALA A 266 -18.82 -21.26 9.06
CA ALA A 266 -18.14 -21.49 7.80
C ALA A 266 -17.76 -20.20 7.04
N GLU A 267 -18.53 -19.11 7.19
CA GLU A 267 -18.22 -17.82 6.54
C GLU A 267 -16.97 -17.15 7.13
N LEU A 268 -16.57 -17.53 8.34
CA LEU A 268 -15.36 -17.02 8.99
C LEU A 268 -14.10 -17.80 8.63
N ASN A 269 -14.24 -19.02 8.09
CA ASN A 269 -13.06 -19.88 7.82
C ASN A 269 -12.10 -19.26 6.82
N ASP A 270 -12.63 -18.53 5.83
CA ASP A 270 -11.79 -17.79 4.85
C ASP A 270 -10.99 -16.66 5.52
N LEU A 271 -11.59 -15.99 6.54
CA LEU A 271 -10.91 -14.94 7.31
C LEU A 271 -9.82 -15.49 8.24
N PHE A 272 -9.95 -16.75 8.66
CA PHE A 272 -9.00 -17.45 9.54
C PHE A 272 -8.11 -18.41 8.74
N SER A 273 -7.71 -17.98 7.53
CA SER A 273 -6.73 -18.65 6.69
C SER A 273 -5.54 -17.73 6.39
N SER A 274 -4.38 -18.30 6.19
CA SER A 274 -3.17 -17.59 5.77
C SER A 274 -2.33 -18.47 4.85
N GLY A 275 -1.82 -17.89 3.77
CA GLY A 275 -0.91 -18.59 2.85
C GLY A 275 0.55 -18.65 3.32
N GLY A 276 0.89 -18.02 4.44
CA GLY A 276 2.27 -17.90 4.88
C GLY A 276 3.17 -17.23 3.80
N MET A 277 4.46 -17.54 3.85
CA MET A 277 5.40 -17.08 2.81
C MET A 277 5.04 -17.62 1.42
N LYS A 278 4.54 -18.86 1.34
CA LYS A 278 4.13 -19.50 0.09
C LYS A 278 3.04 -18.72 -0.62
N GLY A 279 2.06 -18.18 0.11
CA GLY A 279 0.97 -17.36 -0.44
C GLY A 279 1.44 -16.10 -1.15
N MET A 280 2.63 -15.57 -0.81
CA MET A 280 3.20 -14.38 -1.42
C MET A 280 3.97 -14.64 -2.73
N LEU A 281 4.26 -15.89 -3.07
CA LEU A 281 5.11 -16.22 -4.23
C LEU A 281 4.52 -15.76 -5.55
N GLY A 282 3.20 -15.85 -5.73
CA GLY A 282 2.51 -15.34 -6.92
C GLY A 282 2.68 -13.83 -7.12
N THR A 283 2.56 -13.06 -6.04
CA THR A 283 2.77 -11.61 -6.04
C THR A 283 4.23 -11.26 -6.33
N ILE A 284 5.18 -11.98 -5.72
CA ILE A 284 6.62 -11.80 -5.98
C ILE A 284 6.94 -12.06 -7.46
N TRP A 285 6.39 -13.15 -8.02
CA TRP A 285 6.55 -13.47 -9.44
C TRP A 285 6.03 -12.36 -10.35
N LEU A 286 4.85 -11.82 -10.05
CA LEU A 286 4.27 -10.70 -10.79
C LEU A 286 5.17 -9.46 -10.73
N ILE A 287 5.70 -9.11 -9.54
CA ILE A 287 6.62 -7.99 -9.35
C ILE A 287 7.91 -8.17 -10.17
N ILE A 288 8.49 -9.37 -10.16
CA ILE A 288 9.68 -9.67 -10.97
C ILE A 288 9.38 -9.49 -12.46
N CYS A 289 8.26 -10.01 -12.94
CA CYS A 289 7.84 -9.83 -14.35
C CYS A 289 7.65 -8.34 -14.70
N ALA A 290 7.05 -7.56 -13.80
CA ALA A 290 6.87 -6.13 -13.96
C ALA A 290 8.21 -5.38 -14.04
N MET A 291 9.16 -5.71 -13.16
CA MET A 291 10.52 -5.13 -13.18
C MET A 291 11.27 -5.46 -14.49
N VAL A 292 11.16 -6.70 -14.98
CA VAL A 292 11.74 -7.10 -16.27
C VAL A 292 11.11 -6.30 -17.41
N PHE A 293 9.79 -6.16 -17.42
CA PHE A 293 9.10 -5.38 -18.44
C PHE A 293 9.50 -3.91 -18.40
N GLY A 294 9.48 -3.28 -17.23
CA GLY A 294 9.87 -1.88 -17.03
C GLY A 294 11.32 -1.62 -17.43
N GLY A 295 12.26 -2.51 -17.08
CA GLY A 295 13.67 -2.41 -17.43
C GLY A 295 13.92 -2.49 -18.94
N ILE A 296 13.21 -3.36 -19.62
CA ILE A 296 13.29 -3.44 -21.09
C ILE A 296 12.70 -2.17 -21.73
N MET A 297 11.58 -1.66 -21.23
CA MET A 297 10.95 -0.43 -21.72
C MET A 297 11.88 0.79 -21.56
N ASP A 298 12.60 0.87 -20.46
CA ASP A 298 13.59 1.92 -20.22
C ASP A 298 14.80 1.75 -21.14
N ALA A 299 15.38 0.55 -21.24
CA ALA A 299 16.53 0.24 -22.08
C ALA A 299 16.33 0.61 -23.56
N ILE A 300 15.13 0.40 -24.09
CA ILE A 300 14.78 0.73 -25.48
C ILE A 300 14.39 2.21 -25.66
N GLY A 301 14.40 3.02 -24.58
CA GLY A 301 14.06 4.43 -24.59
C GLY A 301 12.55 4.72 -24.77
N ALA A 302 11.68 3.73 -24.57
CA ALA A 302 10.24 3.88 -24.74
C ALA A 302 9.65 4.84 -23.71
N LEU A 303 10.10 4.77 -22.45
CA LEU A 303 9.63 5.64 -21.36
C LEU A 303 9.96 7.11 -21.64
N ALA A 304 11.19 7.38 -22.05
CA ALA A 304 11.63 8.72 -22.46
C ALA A 304 10.86 9.24 -23.69
N ARG A 305 10.56 8.36 -24.65
CA ARG A 305 9.79 8.73 -25.85
C ARG A 305 8.35 9.09 -25.53
N ILE A 306 7.69 8.32 -24.67
CA ILE A 306 6.33 8.60 -24.18
C ILE A 306 6.31 9.95 -23.47
N SER A 307 7.21 10.16 -22.52
CA SER A 307 7.32 11.41 -21.75
C SER A 307 7.59 12.62 -22.65
N SER A 308 8.50 12.48 -23.61
CA SER A 308 8.82 13.56 -24.58
C SER A 308 7.64 13.89 -25.50
N ALA A 309 6.86 12.88 -25.91
CA ALA A 309 5.68 13.11 -26.75
C ALA A 309 4.60 13.90 -25.98
N LEU A 310 4.36 13.54 -24.72
CA LEU A 310 3.41 14.26 -23.86
C LEU A 310 3.89 15.66 -23.48
N LEU A 311 5.18 15.84 -23.24
CA LEU A 311 5.77 17.16 -22.96
C LEU A 311 5.58 18.14 -24.13
N LYS A 312 5.67 17.67 -25.38
CA LYS A 312 5.42 18.51 -26.57
C LYS A 312 4.00 19.07 -26.65
N MET A 313 3.04 18.48 -25.94
CA MET A 313 1.65 18.96 -25.87
C MET A 313 1.47 20.06 -24.82
N ALA A 314 2.49 20.37 -24.04
CA ALA A 314 2.46 21.31 -22.92
C ALA A 314 2.60 22.79 -23.36
N ASN A 315 1.65 23.32 -24.14
CA ASN A 315 1.71 24.67 -24.67
C ASN A 315 1.30 25.76 -23.66
N SER A 316 0.50 25.43 -22.65
CA SER A 316 0.02 26.31 -21.59
C SER A 316 0.46 25.83 -20.20
N VAL A 317 0.26 26.65 -19.16
CA VAL A 317 0.49 26.24 -17.77
C VAL A 317 -0.37 25.02 -17.44
N PHE A 318 -1.68 25.06 -17.71
CA PHE A 318 -2.56 23.90 -17.51
C PHE A 318 -2.09 22.68 -18.34
N GLY A 319 -1.72 22.89 -19.62
CA GLY A 319 -1.19 21.84 -20.48
C GLY A 319 0.06 21.16 -19.90
N LEU A 320 0.92 21.96 -19.23
CA LEU A 320 2.12 21.41 -18.56
C LEU A 320 1.76 20.49 -17.38
N PHE A 321 0.83 20.92 -16.52
CA PHE A 321 0.33 20.06 -15.44
C PHE A 321 -0.35 18.80 -15.99
N ALA A 322 -1.23 18.95 -16.99
CA ALA A 322 -1.94 17.83 -17.62
C ALA A 322 -0.97 16.83 -18.28
N SER A 323 0.05 17.33 -18.97
CA SER A 323 1.09 16.48 -19.57
C SER A 323 1.93 15.76 -18.53
N THR A 324 2.23 16.41 -17.40
CA THR A 324 2.94 15.78 -16.27
C THR A 324 2.10 14.65 -15.66
N VAL A 325 0.83 14.93 -15.35
CA VAL A 325 -0.12 13.92 -14.83
C VAL A 325 -0.23 12.75 -15.80
N ALA A 326 -0.50 13.03 -17.08
CA ALA A 326 -0.62 12.00 -18.12
C ALA A 326 0.66 11.15 -18.25
N THR A 327 1.85 11.77 -18.12
CA THR A 327 3.12 11.06 -18.14
C THR A 327 3.26 10.14 -16.93
N CYS A 328 2.97 10.61 -15.72
CA CYS A 328 3.00 9.78 -14.52
C CYS A 328 2.07 8.56 -14.63
N LEU A 329 0.82 8.78 -15.09
CA LEU A 329 -0.14 7.70 -15.32
C LEU A 329 0.35 6.70 -16.38
N ALA A 330 0.83 7.21 -17.52
CA ALA A 330 1.37 6.37 -18.59
C ALA A 330 2.55 5.52 -18.11
N LEU A 331 3.44 6.10 -17.28
CA LEU A 331 4.58 5.37 -16.72
C LEU A 331 4.17 4.37 -15.65
N ASN A 332 3.18 4.66 -14.81
CA ASN A 332 2.64 3.66 -13.88
C ASN A 332 2.10 2.43 -14.61
N VAL A 333 1.54 2.61 -15.81
CA VAL A 333 1.03 1.51 -16.65
C VAL A 333 2.17 0.81 -17.41
N THR A 334 3.12 1.57 -17.99
CA THR A 334 4.11 1.05 -18.95
C THR A 334 5.47 0.74 -18.33
N ALA A 335 5.88 1.43 -17.28
CA ALA A 335 7.07 1.10 -16.52
C ALA A 335 6.77 0.14 -15.37
N SER A 336 5.51 0.05 -14.96
CA SER A 336 5.04 -0.82 -13.88
C SER A 336 5.71 -0.55 -12.53
N ASP A 337 6.27 0.64 -12.35
CA ASP A 337 7.02 1.03 -11.17
C ASP A 337 6.75 2.48 -10.76
N GLN A 338 6.44 2.69 -9.49
CA GLN A 338 6.11 3.99 -8.90
C GLN A 338 7.28 4.99 -8.96
N TYR A 339 8.51 4.52 -8.70
CA TYR A 339 9.68 5.42 -8.69
C TYR A 339 9.98 5.93 -10.09
N LEU A 340 9.89 5.09 -11.11
CA LEU A 340 10.06 5.52 -12.50
C LEU A 340 9.00 6.53 -12.92
N ALA A 341 7.76 6.36 -12.42
CA ALA A 341 6.68 7.32 -12.67
C ALA A 341 6.87 8.68 -11.98
N ILE A 342 7.83 8.81 -11.07
CA ILE A 342 8.25 10.06 -10.42
C ILE A 342 9.55 10.59 -11.05
N VAL A 343 10.59 9.74 -11.15
CA VAL A 343 11.95 10.14 -11.54
C VAL A 343 12.02 10.61 -12.99
N VAL A 344 11.41 9.84 -13.91
CA VAL A 344 11.48 10.14 -15.34
C VAL A 344 10.78 11.48 -15.67
N PRO A 345 9.50 11.68 -15.30
CA PRO A 345 8.86 12.96 -15.57
C PRO A 345 9.47 14.09 -14.73
N GLY A 346 9.90 13.84 -13.50
CA GLY A 346 10.58 14.85 -12.68
C GLY A 346 11.79 15.47 -13.38
N LYS A 347 12.68 14.64 -13.91
CA LYS A 347 13.85 15.10 -14.67
C LYS A 347 13.49 15.78 -15.99
N MET A 348 12.48 15.25 -16.69
CA MET A 348 12.15 15.75 -18.04
C MET A 348 11.35 17.05 -18.01
N PHE A 349 10.48 17.24 -17.02
CA PHE A 349 9.60 18.40 -16.93
C PHE A 349 10.18 19.56 -16.13
N SER A 350 11.22 19.34 -15.30
CA SER A 350 11.79 20.37 -14.42
C SER A 350 12.13 21.66 -15.18
N LYS A 351 12.87 21.56 -16.29
CA LYS A 351 13.23 22.71 -17.13
C LYS A 351 12.00 23.40 -17.74
N ALA A 352 10.98 22.65 -18.15
CA ALA A 352 9.76 23.21 -18.73
C ALA A 352 8.92 24.02 -17.71
N TYR A 353 8.91 23.58 -16.43
CA TYR A 353 8.31 24.38 -15.35
C TYR A 353 9.08 25.68 -15.11
N GLU A 354 10.40 25.62 -15.08
CA GLU A 354 11.27 26.80 -14.94
C GLU A 354 11.08 27.78 -16.09
N GLU A 355 11.09 27.33 -17.35
CA GLU A 355 10.87 28.16 -18.55
C GLU A 355 9.48 28.84 -18.56
N LYS A 356 8.48 28.24 -17.89
CA LYS A 356 7.15 28.84 -17.68
C LYS A 356 7.08 29.76 -16.44
N GLY A 357 8.22 29.99 -15.76
CA GLY A 357 8.28 30.83 -14.55
C GLY A 357 7.62 30.19 -13.32
N LEU A 358 7.44 28.86 -13.30
CA LEU A 358 6.79 28.15 -12.22
C LEU A 358 7.82 27.65 -11.19
N ALA A 359 7.50 27.83 -9.91
CA ALA A 359 8.32 27.31 -8.82
C ALA A 359 8.33 25.76 -8.81
N PRO A 360 9.46 25.11 -8.43
CA PRO A 360 9.64 23.66 -8.52
C PRO A 360 8.65 22.86 -7.66
N GLU A 361 8.06 23.48 -6.63
CA GLU A 361 7.03 22.85 -5.81
C GLU A 361 5.78 22.46 -6.61
N ASN A 362 5.48 23.16 -7.70
CA ASN A 362 4.37 22.80 -8.59
C ASN A 362 4.62 21.42 -9.24
N LEU A 363 5.85 21.19 -9.70
CA LEU A 363 6.23 19.90 -10.29
C LEU A 363 6.22 18.81 -9.21
N SER A 364 6.90 19.02 -8.08
CA SER A 364 7.01 17.99 -7.04
C SER A 364 5.63 17.57 -6.50
N ARG A 365 4.70 18.52 -6.31
CA ARG A 365 3.32 18.23 -5.96
C ARG A 365 2.63 17.38 -7.03
N THR A 366 2.77 17.75 -8.30
CA THR A 366 2.11 17.02 -9.41
C THR A 366 2.64 15.59 -9.54
N LEU A 367 3.94 15.39 -9.32
CA LEU A 367 4.55 14.04 -9.30
C LEU A 367 3.95 13.16 -8.20
N GLU A 368 3.80 13.70 -6.99
CA GLU A 368 3.18 12.97 -5.87
C GLU A 368 1.68 12.74 -6.08
N ASP A 369 0.95 13.77 -6.51
CA ASP A 369 -0.49 13.71 -6.74
C ASP A 369 -0.87 12.73 -7.86
N SER A 370 0.05 12.38 -8.76
CA SER A 370 -0.21 11.50 -9.90
C SER A 370 0.71 10.27 -9.96
N GLY A 371 2.01 10.41 -9.78
CA GLY A 371 2.96 9.28 -9.88
C GLY A 371 2.85 8.32 -8.70
N THR A 372 2.90 8.87 -7.48
CA THR A 372 2.86 8.06 -6.25
C THR A 372 1.51 7.40 -6.04
N VAL A 373 0.45 8.19 -5.96
CA VAL A 373 -0.83 7.70 -5.45
C VAL A 373 -1.61 6.84 -6.43
N THR A 374 -1.37 6.98 -7.75
CA THR A 374 -2.10 6.19 -8.75
C THR A 374 -1.43 4.85 -9.07
N SER A 375 -0.21 4.62 -8.59
CA SER A 375 0.52 3.37 -8.81
C SER A 375 -0.25 2.13 -8.33
N VAL A 376 -0.98 2.26 -7.24
CA VAL A 376 -1.80 1.19 -6.64
C VAL A 376 -3.03 0.82 -7.49
N LEU A 377 -3.43 1.69 -8.40
CA LEU A 377 -4.60 1.47 -9.27
C LEU A 377 -4.28 0.60 -10.50
N VAL A 378 -3.02 0.26 -10.72
CA VAL A 378 -2.57 -0.56 -11.85
C VAL A 378 -2.19 -1.96 -11.35
N PRO A 379 -2.91 -3.02 -11.79
CA PRO A 379 -2.74 -4.38 -11.25
C PRO A 379 -1.33 -4.95 -11.38
N TRP A 380 -0.63 -4.61 -12.45
CA TRP A 380 0.73 -5.08 -12.72
C TRP A 380 1.82 -4.07 -12.30
N ASN A 381 1.45 -2.95 -11.72
CA ASN A 381 2.42 -2.07 -11.05
C ASN A 381 2.88 -2.71 -9.74
N THR A 382 4.13 -2.49 -9.36
CA THR A 382 4.69 -3.03 -8.11
C THR A 382 3.82 -2.70 -6.90
N CYS A 383 3.21 -1.52 -6.85
CA CYS A 383 2.31 -1.10 -5.76
C CYS A 383 0.96 -1.82 -5.84
N GLY A 384 0.34 -1.92 -7.02
CA GLY A 384 -0.93 -2.63 -7.18
C GLY A 384 -0.80 -4.11 -6.85
N ALA A 385 0.26 -4.76 -7.34
CA ALA A 385 0.57 -6.15 -7.04
C ALA A 385 0.80 -6.37 -5.53
N TYR A 386 1.60 -5.50 -4.89
CA TYR A 386 1.88 -5.57 -3.45
C TYR A 386 0.60 -5.44 -2.63
N GLN A 387 -0.16 -4.38 -2.85
CA GLN A 387 -1.35 -4.08 -2.03
C GLN A 387 -2.43 -5.14 -2.21
N SER A 388 -2.63 -5.61 -3.44
CA SER A 388 -3.57 -6.71 -3.71
C SER A 388 -3.14 -8.01 -3.02
N GLY A 389 -1.86 -8.35 -3.06
CA GLY A 389 -1.32 -9.54 -2.40
C GLY A 389 -1.41 -9.47 -0.87
N VAL A 390 -1.10 -8.30 -0.28
CA VAL A 390 -1.13 -8.10 1.17
C VAL A 390 -2.54 -8.08 1.73
N LEU A 391 -3.47 -7.37 1.07
CA LEU A 391 -4.85 -7.22 1.55
C LEU A 391 -5.74 -8.41 1.14
N GLY A 392 -5.26 -9.29 0.22
CA GLY A 392 -6.07 -10.38 -0.31
C GLY A 392 -7.25 -9.92 -1.18
N VAL A 393 -7.21 -8.69 -1.71
CA VAL A 393 -8.29 -8.06 -2.48
C VAL A 393 -7.74 -7.61 -3.83
N SER A 394 -8.38 -7.99 -4.93
CA SER A 394 -7.91 -7.63 -6.27
C SER A 394 -8.01 -6.14 -6.54
N VAL A 395 -7.12 -5.61 -7.42
CA VAL A 395 -7.17 -4.20 -7.83
C VAL A 395 -8.52 -3.84 -8.42
N GLY A 396 -9.13 -4.73 -9.21
CA GLY A 396 -10.44 -4.50 -9.82
C GLY A 396 -11.56 -4.29 -8.80
N GLU A 397 -11.48 -4.94 -7.63
CA GLU A 397 -12.46 -4.82 -6.56
C GLU A 397 -12.31 -3.51 -5.77
N TYR A 398 -11.09 -3.08 -5.48
CA TYR A 398 -10.89 -1.85 -4.71
C TYR A 398 -10.74 -0.58 -5.55
N PHE A 399 -10.52 -0.69 -6.86
CA PHE A 399 -10.24 0.46 -7.75
C PHE A 399 -11.25 1.60 -7.58
N VAL A 400 -12.54 1.30 -7.62
CA VAL A 400 -13.61 2.31 -7.50
C VAL A 400 -13.72 2.91 -6.11
N TYR A 401 -13.20 2.22 -5.10
CA TYR A 401 -13.22 2.65 -3.70
C TYR A 401 -11.89 3.26 -3.22
N ALA A 402 -10.82 3.18 -3.99
CA ALA A 402 -9.57 3.87 -3.71
C ALA A 402 -9.67 5.36 -4.05
N ILE A 403 -10.63 6.05 -3.41
CA ILE A 403 -11.13 7.38 -3.76
C ILE A 403 -10.01 8.42 -3.71
N PHE A 404 -9.24 8.44 -2.64
CA PHE A 404 -8.10 9.34 -2.50
C PHE A 404 -7.11 9.21 -3.66
N ASN A 405 -6.85 7.97 -4.09
CA ASN A 405 -5.84 7.64 -5.07
C ASN A 405 -6.18 8.16 -6.47
N TYR A 406 -7.42 7.96 -6.93
CA TYR A 406 -7.80 8.48 -8.25
C TYR A 406 -8.23 9.95 -8.22
N LEU A 407 -8.74 10.47 -7.09
CA LEU A 407 -9.14 11.87 -6.98
C LEU A 407 -7.95 12.83 -6.93
N SER A 408 -6.81 12.40 -6.39
CA SER A 408 -5.62 13.24 -6.20
C SER A 408 -5.10 13.89 -7.49
N PRO A 409 -4.89 13.19 -8.62
CA PRO A 409 -4.49 13.82 -9.88
C PRO A 409 -5.54 14.79 -10.42
N PHE A 410 -6.83 14.50 -10.25
CA PHE A 410 -7.89 15.43 -10.65
C PHE A 410 -7.87 16.70 -9.82
N MET A 411 -7.55 16.61 -8.53
CA MET A 411 -7.41 17.79 -7.67
C MET A 411 -6.26 18.69 -8.13
N THR A 412 -5.11 18.13 -8.48
CA THR A 412 -4.01 18.90 -9.07
C THR A 412 -4.40 19.55 -10.39
N LEU A 413 -5.11 18.85 -11.27
CA LEU A 413 -5.60 19.43 -12.52
C LEU A 413 -6.64 20.54 -12.28
N PHE A 414 -7.53 20.37 -11.33
CA PHE A 414 -8.51 21.37 -10.93
C PHE A 414 -7.84 22.66 -10.44
N PHE A 415 -6.82 22.54 -9.58
CA PHE A 415 -6.03 23.69 -9.10
C PHE A 415 -5.29 24.38 -10.25
N ALA A 416 -4.75 23.61 -11.20
CA ALA A 416 -4.06 24.13 -12.37
C ALA A 416 -5.02 24.84 -13.34
N ALA A 417 -6.21 24.28 -13.58
CA ALA A 417 -7.22 24.85 -14.47
C ALA A 417 -7.75 26.20 -13.95
N LEU A 418 -7.96 26.31 -12.65
CA LEU A 418 -8.46 27.51 -12.00
C LEU A 418 -7.33 28.46 -11.54
N ASN A 419 -6.07 28.12 -11.83
CA ASN A 419 -4.90 28.86 -11.38
C ASN A 419 -4.84 29.12 -9.86
N ILE A 420 -5.36 28.15 -9.07
CA ILE A 420 -5.42 28.24 -7.61
C ILE A 420 -4.06 27.90 -7.03
N LYS A 421 -3.46 28.85 -6.27
CA LYS A 421 -2.19 28.60 -5.56
C LYS A 421 -1.09 28.04 -6.47
N ILE A 422 -1.02 28.47 -7.71
CA ILE A 422 0.10 28.15 -8.61
C ILE A 422 1.25 29.10 -8.27
N LYS A 423 2.34 28.56 -7.71
CA LYS A 423 3.48 29.32 -7.23
C LYS A 423 4.41 29.70 -8.39
N GLN A 424 4.68 30.98 -8.51
CA GLN A 424 5.64 31.48 -9.49
C GLN A 424 7.07 31.45 -8.92
N LEU A 425 8.06 31.37 -9.80
CA LEU A 425 9.46 31.60 -9.42
C LEU A 425 9.60 32.99 -8.84
N LYS A 426 10.28 33.09 -7.71
CA LYS A 426 10.70 34.41 -7.20
C LYS A 426 11.73 34.95 -8.17
N THR A 427 11.38 35.95 -8.95
CA THR A 427 12.36 36.75 -9.68
C THR A 427 13.34 37.29 -8.64
N ALA A 428 14.63 37.00 -8.80
CA ALA A 428 15.64 37.67 -7.99
C ALA A 428 15.40 39.18 -8.16
N LYS A 429 15.00 39.84 -7.06
CA LYS A 429 15.01 41.30 -7.04
C LYS A 429 16.50 41.70 -7.20
N ASN A 430 16.82 42.27 -8.37
CA ASN A 430 18.09 42.99 -8.57
C ASN A 430 18.23 44.06 -7.49
#